data_3ba812cf4bc7fc53c36372b7f655f431
#
_entry.id   3ba812cf4bc7fc53c36372b7f655f431
#
_cell.length_a   1.000
_cell.length_b   1.000
_cell.length_c   1.000
_cell.angle_alpha   90.00
_cell.angle_beta   90.00
_cell.angle_gamma   90.00
#
_symmetry.space_group_name_H-M   'P 1'
#
loop_
_entity.id
_entity.type
_entity.pdbx_description
1 polymer ?
#
loop_
_entity_poly.entity_id
_entity_poly.type
_entity_poly.pdbx_seq_one_letter_code
_entity_poly.pdbx_strand_id
1 'polypeptide(L)'
;MNPIIKDMQTAVIVAEEIGMKRASILGIMLHESVKNHLCTLASVQQEYGEDVAGIIRGLVKINELYSKSPTIESENFRNLLLSFAEDMRVILIIIADRVNLMRQIKETPNIEARTQVANEAAYLYAPLAHKLGLYKLKSELEDLSLKYTEHDVYYHIKDKLNETKASRDKYIAAFIEPIQHKLEEAGLKFHMKGRTKSIHSIYQKMKKQKCPFEGVYDLFAIRIILDSPVDKEKQECWQVYSIVTDMYMPNPKRLRDWLSVPKSNGYESLHTTVMGPEGKWVEVQILSLIHI
;
A
#
# COMPACT_ATOMS: atom_id res chain seq x y z
N MET A 1 4.00 25.50 -4.39
CA MET A 1 3.77 24.69 -5.61
C MET A 1 2.57 25.26 -6.37
N ASN A 2 2.61 25.24 -7.71
CA ASN A 2 1.47 25.67 -8.53
C ASN A 2 0.31 24.65 -8.34
N PRO A 3 -0.92 25.06 -7.97
CA PRO A 3 -2.05 24.16 -7.73
C PRO A 3 -2.37 23.27 -8.93
N ILE A 4 -2.30 23.80 -10.15
CA ILE A 4 -2.57 23.03 -11.37
C ILE A 4 -1.57 21.89 -11.54
N ILE A 5 -0.28 22.12 -11.29
CA ILE A 5 0.75 21.07 -11.39
C ILE A 5 0.50 20.00 -10.31
N LYS A 6 0.12 20.42 -9.10
CA LYS A 6 -0.23 19.50 -8.02
C LYS A 6 -1.39 18.59 -8.42
N ASP A 7 -2.46 19.16 -8.96
CA ASP A 7 -3.65 18.42 -9.36
C ASP A 7 -3.36 17.47 -10.53
N MET A 8 -2.56 17.91 -11.53
CA MET A 8 -2.11 17.02 -12.60
C MET A 8 -1.31 15.81 -12.08
N GLN A 9 -0.40 16.02 -11.14
CA GLN A 9 0.39 14.94 -10.54
C GLN A 9 -0.48 13.99 -9.71
N THR A 10 -1.45 14.52 -8.95
CA THR A 10 -2.44 13.70 -8.23
C THR A 10 -3.29 12.89 -9.19
N ALA A 11 -3.71 13.49 -10.33
CA ALA A 11 -4.46 12.79 -11.37
C ALA A 11 -3.66 11.63 -11.99
N VAL A 12 -2.35 11.78 -12.18
CA VAL A 12 -1.45 10.69 -12.65
C VAL A 12 -1.41 9.54 -11.63
N ILE A 13 -1.25 9.83 -10.33
CA ILE A 13 -1.26 8.80 -9.29
C ILE A 13 -2.60 8.05 -9.30
N VAL A 14 -3.70 8.78 -9.39
CA VAL A 14 -5.06 8.23 -9.41
C VAL A 14 -5.28 7.33 -10.63
N ALA A 15 -4.78 7.73 -11.81
CA ALA A 15 -4.93 6.96 -13.03
C ALA A 15 -4.01 5.73 -13.08
N GLU A 16 -2.72 5.89 -12.75
CA GLU A 16 -1.71 4.86 -12.99
C GLU A 16 -1.50 3.93 -11.78
N GLU A 17 -1.61 4.45 -10.57
CA GLU A 17 -1.32 3.67 -9.36
C GLU A 17 -2.57 3.13 -8.66
N ILE A 18 -3.73 3.79 -8.81
CA ILE A 18 -5.01 3.35 -8.26
C ILE A 18 -5.90 2.73 -9.35
N GLY A 19 -5.73 3.10 -10.62
CA GLY A 19 -6.49 2.57 -11.74
C GLY A 19 -7.86 3.23 -11.95
N MET A 20 -8.05 4.46 -11.44
CA MET A 20 -9.31 5.19 -11.61
C MET A 20 -9.39 5.85 -13.00
N LYS A 21 -10.63 6.13 -13.44
CA LYS A 21 -10.91 6.56 -14.82
C LYS A 21 -11.33 8.02 -14.90
N ARG A 22 -11.79 8.42 -16.10
CA ARG A 22 -12.11 9.78 -16.55
C ARG A 22 -12.81 10.66 -15.51
N ALA A 23 -13.86 10.16 -14.84
CA ALA A 23 -14.63 10.98 -13.90
C ALA A 23 -13.78 11.50 -12.72
N SER A 24 -12.90 10.66 -12.19
CA SER A 24 -12.01 11.02 -11.08
C SER A 24 -10.93 12.03 -11.52
N ILE A 25 -10.39 11.88 -12.72
CA ILE A 25 -9.40 12.79 -13.28
C ILE A 25 -10.04 14.19 -13.48
N LEU A 26 -11.22 14.23 -14.09
CA LEU A 26 -11.96 15.48 -14.28
C LEU A 26 -12.37 16.11 -12.94
N GLY A 27 -12.78 15.32 -11.97
CA GLY A 27 -13.10 15.78 -10.62
C GLY A 27 -11.89 16.48 -9.96
N ILE A 28 -10.69 15.90 -10.07
CA ILE A 28 -9.44 16.50 -9.58
C ILE A 28 -9.12 17.80 -10.29
N MET A 29 -9.23 17.83 -11.61
CA MET A 29 -8.85 19.01 -12.41
C MET A 29 -9.82 20.19 -12.26
N LEU A 30 -11.08 19.93 -11.95
CA LEU A 30 -12.14 20.96 -11.92
C LEU A 30 -12.51 21.42 -10.50
N HIS A 31 -12.16 20.65 -9.42
CA HIS A 31 -12.63 20.97 -8.08
C HIS A 31 -12.16 22.34 -7.58
N GLU A 32 -10.91 22.76 -7.87
CA GLU A 32 -10.42 24.08 -7.50
C GLU A 32 -11.14 25.22 -8.26
N SER A 33 -11.55 24.99 -9.50
CA SER A 33 -12.34 25.96 -10.26
C SER A 33 -13.72 26.16 -9.66
N VAL A 34 -14.35 25.10 -9.17
CA VAL A 34 -15.66 25.19 -8.47
C VAL A 34 -15.46 25.85 -7.11
N LYS A 35 -14.47 25.47 -6.35
CA LYS A 35 -14.16 26.04 -5.03
C LYS A 35 -13.86 27.54 -5.10
N ASN A 36 -13.16 27.98 -6.13
CA ASN A 36 -12.83 29.40 -6.37
C ASN A 36 -13.91 30.17 -7.14
N HIS A 37 -15.11 29.58 -7.31
CA HIS A 37 -16.26 30.20 -8.00
C HIS A 37 -16.01 30.60 -9.45
N LEU A 38 -15.04 29.99 -10.14
CA LEU A 38 -14.76 30.20 -11.57
C LEU A 38 -15.79 29.48 -12.45
N CYS A 39 -16.38 28.40 -11.95
CA CYS A 39 -17.51 27.71 -12.54
C CYS A 39 -18.44 27.20 -11.44
N THR A 40 -19.70 26.85 -11.78
CA THR A 40 -20.67 26.33 -10.83
C THR A 40 -20.70 24.80 -10.89
N LEU A 41 -21.06 24.16 -9.78
CA LEU A 41 -21.26 22.70 -9.76
C LEU A 41 -22.34 22.27 -10.77
N ALA A 42 -23.39 23.10 -10.94
CA ALA A 42 -24.45 22.83 -11.90
C ALA A 42 -23.95 22.85 -13.35
N SER A 43 -23.05 23.80 -13.72
CA SER A 43 -22.46 23.81 -15.06
C SER A 43 -21.57 22.59 -15.31
N VAL A 44 -20.79 22.17 -14.31
CA VAL A 44 -20.00 20.94 -14.39
C VAL A 44 -20.87 19.70 -14.56
N GLN A 45 -21.98 19.62 -13.81
CA GLN A 45 -22.94 18.51 -13.92
C GLN A 45 -23.57 18.44 -15.31
N GLN A 46 -23.93 19.59 -15.88
CA GLN A 46 -24.50 19.69 -17.22
C GLN A 46 -23.53 19.26 -18.32
N GLU A 47 -22.25 19.65 -18.19
CA GLU A 47 -21.23 19.43 -19.22
C GLU A 47 -20.54 18.06 -19.11
N TYR A 48 -20.24 17.61 -17.87
CA TYR A 48 -19.42 16.42 -17.60
C TYR A 48 -20.17 15.29 -16.92
N GLY A 49 -21.42 15.52 -16.47
CA GLY A 49 -22.28 14.53 -15.84
C GLY A 49 -22.23 14.50 -14.32
N GLU A 50 -23.21 13.79 -13.73
CA GLU A 50 -23.37 13.69 -12.27
C GLU A 50 -22.19 13.00 -11.57
N ASP A 51 -21.56 12.02 -12.20
CA ASP A 51 -20.38 11.34 -11.66
C ASP A 51 -19.24 12.31 -11.31
N VAL A 52 -18.93 13.25 -12.21
CA VAL A 52 -17.90 14.28 -11.99
C VAL A 52 -18.34 15.27 -10.93
N ALA A 53 -19.58 15.75 -11.02
CA ALA A 53 -20.14 16.69 -10.05
C ALA A 53 -20.19 16.09 -8.63
N GLY A 54 -20.53 14.81 -8.49
CA GLY A 54 -20.55 14.09 -7.21
C GLY A 54 -19.18 14.02 -6.58
N ILE A 55 -18.13 13.71 -7.35
CA ILE A 55 -16.74 13.70 -6.87
C ILE A 55 -16.33 15.10 -6.40
N ILE A 56 -16.59 16.15 -7.16
CA ILE A 56 -16.25 17.53 -6.78
C ILE A 56 -16.98 17.92 -5.49
N ARG A 57 -18.27 17.63 -5.39
CA ARG A 57 -19.09 17.88 -4.17
C ARG A 57 -18.45 17.21 -2.95
N GLY A 58 -18.02 15.95 -3.09
CA GLY A 58 -17.35 15.21 -2.05
C GLY A 58 -16.01 15.83 -1.64
N LEU A 59 -15.17 16.23 -2.61
CA LEU A 59 -13.89 16.88 -2.34
C LEU A 59 -14.07 18.21 -1.61
N VAL A 60 -15.02 19.05 -2.03
CA VAL A 60 -15.33 20.33 -1.36
C VAL A 60 -15.80 20.09 0.07
N LYS A 61 -16.74 19.15 0.28
CA LYS A 61 -17.26 18.79 1.60
C LYS A 61 -16.17 18.28 2.55
N ILE A 62 -15.26 17.47 2.06
CA ILE A 62 -14.13 16.99 2.87
C ILE A 62 -13.16 18.12 3.21
N ASN A 63 -12.85 19.02 2.28
CA ASN A 63 -12.02 20.18 2.55
C ASN A 63 -12.62 21.09 3.64
N GLU A 64 -13.94 21.29 3.64
CA GLU A 64 -14.63 22.01 4.70
C GLU A 64 -14.55 21.30 6.06
N LEU A 65 -14.61 19.95 6.06
CA LEU A 65 -14.48 19.16 7.27
C LEU A 65 -13.09 19.32 7.89
N TYR A 66 -12.03 19.28 7.07
CA TYR A 66 -10.65 19.52 7.52
C TYR A 66 -10.48 20.90 8.14
N SER A 67 -11.08 21.93 7.55
CA SER A 67 -10.96 23.31 8.06
C SER A 67 -11.66 23.53 9.41
N LYS A 68 -12.63 22.70 9.76
CA LYS A 68 -13.43 22.80 10.98
C LYS A 68 -12.96 21.86 12.11
N SER A 69 -12.05 20.93 11.84
CA SER A 69 -11.67 19.88 12.78
C SER A 69 -10.31 20.15 13.42
N PRO A 70 -10.22 20.42 14.75
CA PRO A 70 -8.97 20.74 15.42
C PRO A 70 -8.06 19.52 15.67
N THR A 71 -8.56 18.28 15.54
CA THR A 71 -7.81 17.05 15.85
C THR A 71 -7.97 16.03 14.73
N ILE A 72 -7.05 16.06 13.77
CA ILE A 72 -6.98 15.12 12.65
C ILE A 72 -6.50 13.72 13.08
N GLU A 73 -5.86 13.61 14.24
CA GLU A 73 -5.18 12.41 14.74
C GLU A 73 -6.13 11.37 15.37
N SER A 74 -7.44 11.64 15.48
CA SER A 74 -8.36 10.72 16.15
C SER A 74 -8.89 9.63 15.22
N GLU A 75 -9.07 8.41 15.77
CA GLU A 75 -9.77 7.32 15.06
C GLU A 75 -11.21 7.73 14.68
N ASN A 76 -11.84 8.55 15.48
CA ASN A 76 -13.15 9.11 15.21
C ASN A 76 -13.14 9.96 13.94
N PHE A 77 -12.09 10.74 13.69
CA PHE A 77 -11.98 11.55 12.47
C PHE A 77 -11.86 10.66 11.21
N ARG A 78 -11.10 9.55 11.27
CA ARG A 78 -11.04 8.56 10.17
C ARG A 78 -12.40 7.95 9.87
N ASN A 79 -13.12 7.54 10.91
CA ASN A 79 -14.46 6.98 10.75
C ASN A 79 -15.44 8.02 10.22
N LEU A 80 -15.31 9.27 10.65
CA LEU A 80 -16.09 10.40 10.16
C LEU A 80 -15.83 10.63 8.67
N LEU A 81 -14.57 10.67 8.22
CA LEU A 81 -14.22 10.80 6.80
C LEU A 81 -14.85 9.70 5.95
N LEU A 82 -14.77 8.45 6.40
CA LEU A 82 -15.37 7.31 5.70
C LEU A 82 -16.91 7.38 5.67
N SER A 83 -17.54 7.90 6.72
CA SER A 83 -18.99 8.05 6.78
C SER A 83 -19.52 9.24 5.96
N PHE A 84 -18.73 10.29 5.78
CA PHE A 84 -19.09 11.47 4.98
C PHE A 84 -18.82 11.29 3.48
N ALA A 85 -18.02 10.32 3.10
CA ALA A 85 -17.77 10.02 1.69
C ALA A 85 -18.94 9.20 1.14
N GLU A 86 -19.89 9.87 0.53
CA GLU A 86 -20.96 9.25 -0.26
C GLU A 86 -20.36 8.47 -1.46
N ASP A 87 -19.19 8.87 -1.91
CA ASP A 87 -18.44 8.26 -3.00
C ASP A 87 -17.02 7.91 -2.54
N MET A 88 -16.68 6.62 -2.52
CA MET A 88 -15.38 6.12 -2.11
C MET A 88 -14.23 6.64 -2.99
N ARG A 89 -14.53 7.05 -4.23
CA ARG A 89 -13.53 7.65 -5.14
C ARG A 89 -12.92 8.92 -4.53
N VAL A 90 -13.67 9.67 -3.76
CA VAL A 90 -13.20 10.87 -3.04
C VAL A 90 -12.10 10.51 -2.03
N ILE A 91 -12.28 9.44 -1.27
CA ILE A 91 -11.27 8.97 -0.30
C ILE A 91 -9.99 8.53 -1.02
N LEU A 92 -10.13 7.83 -2.14
CA LEU A 92 -8.99 7.41 -2.94
C LEU A 92 -8.20 8.62 -3.49
N ILE A 93 -8.90 9.67 -3.91
CA ILE A 93 -8.28 10.92 -4.40
C ILE A 93 -7.53 11.64 -3.28
N ILE A 94 -8.09 11.77 -2.07
CA ILE A 94 -7.38 12.45 -0.97
C ILE A 94 -6.16 11.66 -0.49
N ILE A 95 -6.18 10.33 -0.58
CA ILE A 95 -4.98 9.51 -0.32
C ILE A 95 -3.91 9.80 -1.39
N ALA A 96 -4.29 9.83 -2.67
CA ALA A 96 -3.37 10.14 -3.76
C ALA A 96 -2.78 11.55 -3.63
N ASP A 97 -3.59 12.54 -3.26
CA ASP A 97 -3.13 13.91 -3.01
C ASP A 97 -2.11 13.96 -1.86
N ARG A 98 -2.35 13.22 -0.78
CA ARG A 98 -1.39 13.12 0.32
C ARG A 98 -0.10 12.43 -0.10
N VAL A 99 -0.16 11.36 -0.89
CA VAL A 99 1.04 10.69 -1.43
C VAL A 99 1.84 11.67 -2.29
N ASN A 100 1.18 12.41 -3.18
CA ASN A 100 1.80 13.43 -4.01
C ASN A 100 2.51 14.51 -3.15
N LEU A 101 1.84 15.03 -2.14
CA LEU A 101 2.41 15.99 -1.20
C LEU A 101 3.65 15.41 -0.49
N MET A 102 3.57 14.18 0.01
CA MET A 102 4.66 13.53 0.73
C MET A 102 5.90 13.28 -0.15
N ARG A 103 5.72 13.02 -1.45
CA ARG A 103 6.82 12.89 -2.42
C ARG A 103 7.58 14.21 -2.64
N GLN A 104 6.92 15.34 -2.46
CA GLN A 104 7.46 16.68 -2.76
C GLN A 104 7.88 17.50 -1.54
N ILE A 105 7.40 17.15 -0.37
CA ILE A 105 7.61 17.89 0.90
C ILE A 105 9.09 18.04 1.29
N LYS A 106 9.99 17.21 0.72
CA LYS A 106 11.46 17.30 0.94
C LYS A 106 12.04 18.68 0.63
N GLU A 107 11.41 19.41 -0.30
CA GLU A 107 11.84 20.73 -0.75
C GLU A 107 11.34 21.89 0.15
N THR A 108 10.47 21.56 1.10
CA THR A 108 9.93 22.55 2.03
C THR A 108 10.95 22.85 3.12
N PRO A 109 11.39 24.14 3.27
CA PRO A 109 12.40 24.49 4.27
C PRO A 109 11.87 24.47 5.70
N ASN A 110 10.56 24.59 5.90
CA ASN A 110 9.92 24.55 7.21
C ASN A 110 9.84 23.12 7.73
N ILE A 111 10.73 22.78 8.69
CA ILE A 111 10.83 21.44 9.29
C ILE A 111 9.56 21.10 10.08
N GLU A 112 9.00 22.05 10.81
CA GLU A 112 7.82 21.86 11.64
C GLU A 112 6.60 21.50 10.79
N ALA A 113 6.33 22.26 9.73
CA ALA A 113 5.26 21.97 8.79
C ALA A 113 5.46 20.61 8.10
N ARG A 114 6.70 20.26 7.75
CA ARG A 114 7.04 18.97 7.17
C ARG A 114 6.76 17.81 8.11
N THR A 115 7.13 17.95 9.39
CA THR A 115 6.89 16.95 10.42
C THR A 115 5.40 16.79 10.71
N GLN A 116 4.64 17.90 10.75
CA GLN A 116 3.19 17.83 10.90
C GLN A 116 2.53 17.05 9.77
N VAL A 117 2.85 17.36 8.52
CA VAL A 117 2.30 16.64 7.33
C VAL A 117 2.69 15.16 7.36
N ALA A 118 3.92 14.83 7.80
CA ALA A 118 4.39 13.46 7.94
C ALA A 118 3.62 12.68 9.02
N ASN A 119 3.35 13.31 10.16
CA ASN A 119 2.53 12.74 11.22
C ASN A 119 1.09 12.48 10.74
N GLU A 120 0.46 13.45 10.06
CA GLU A 120 -0.87 13.26 9.49
C GLU A 120 -0.89 12.09 8.48
N ALA A 121 0.14 11.96 7.65
CA ALA A 121 0.26 10.85 6.71
C ALA A 121 0.32 9.49 7.43
N ALA A 122 1.06 9.40 8.55
CA ALA A 122 1.17 8.18 9.34
C ALA A 122 -0.13 7.83 10.08
N TYR A 123 -0.79 8.80 10.73
CA TYR A 123 -1.93 8.54 11.61
C TYR A 123 -3.26 8.46 10.89
N LEU A 124 -3.42 9.16 9.76
CA LEU A 124 -4.69 9.23 9.05
C LEU A 124 -4.64 8.49 7.72
N TYR A 125 -3.75 8.89 6.80
CA TYR A 125 -3.80 8.45 5.41
C TYR A 125 -3.27 7.04 5.20
N ALA A 126 -2.20 6.63 5.90
CA ALA A 126 -1.70 5.26 5.79
C ALA A 126 -2.70 4.22 6.33
N PRO A 127 -3.37 4.42 7.48
CA PRO A 127 -4.47 3.56 7.91
C PRO A 127 -5.68 3.54 6.97
N LEU A 128 -6.04 4.68 6.34
CA LEU A 128 -7.10 4.73 5.33
C LEU A 128 -6.71 3.90 4.09
N ALA A 129 -5.49 4.09 3.58
CA ALA A 129 -4.96 3.32 2.47
C ALA A 129 -4.94 1.81 2.78
N HIS A 130 -4.60 1.43 4.03
CA HIS A 130 -4.67 0.04 4.48
C HIS A 130 -6.08 -0.53 4.45
N LYS A 131 -7.08 0.20 4.98
CA LYS A 131 -8.49 -0.22 4.96
C LYS A 131 -9.02 -0.44 3.55
N LEU A 132 -8.55 0.36 2.58
CA LEU A 132 -8.96 0.29 1.18
C LEU A 132 -8.10 -0.66 0.32
N GLY A 133 -7.17 -1.41 0.92
CA GLY A 133 -6.34 -2.37 0.20
C GLY A 133 -5.19 -1.75 -0.61
N LEU A 134 -4.97 -0.44 -0.53
CA LEU A 134 -3.90 0.27 -1.23
C LEU A 134 -2.54 0.07 -0.56
N TYR A 135 -2.09 -1.19 -0.46
CA TYR A 135 -0.90 -1.57 0.32
C TYR A 135 0.40 -0.92 -0.15
N LYS A 136 0.54 -0.65 -1.47
CA LYS A 136 1.71 0.04 -2.02
C LYS A 136 1.78 1.47 -1.50
N LEU A 137 0.70 2.24 -1.66
CA LEU A 137 0.61 3.62 -1.20
C LEU A 137 0.69 3.74 0.32
N LYS A 138 0.07 2.80 1.04
CA LYS A 138 0.19 2.70 2.51
C LYS A 138 1.66 2.56 2.94
N SER A 139 2.40 1.64 2.34
CA SER A 139 3.82 1.42 2.69
C SER A 139 4.68 2.62 2.34
N GLU A 140 4.41 3.29 1.22
CA GLU A 140 5.10 4.52 0.82
C GLU A 140 4.83 5.67 1.79
N LEU A 141 3.57 5.88 2.19
CA LEU A 141 3.21 6.90 3.19
C LEU A 141 3.92 6.67 4.53
N GLU A 142 3.98 5.42 4.99
CA GLU A 142 4.68 5.06 6.22
C GLU A 142 6.18 5.28 6.12
N ASP A 143 6.82 4.87 5.02
CA ASP A 143 8.26 5.05 4.81
C ASP A 143 8.63 6.54 4.69
N LEU A 144 7.85 7.33 3.96
CA LEU A 144 8.06 8.77 3.85
C LEU A 144 7.81 9.49 5.18
N SER A 145 6.80 9.06 5.95
CA SER A 145 6.57 9.60 7.29
C SER A 145 7.78 9.34 8.20
N LEU A 146 8.25 8.10 8.26
CA LEU A 146 9.43 7.75 9.05
C LEU A 146 10.67 8.55 8.63
N LYS A 147 10.84 8.75 7.33
CA LYS A 147 11.96 9.54 6.78
C LYS A 147 11.98 10.97 7.32
N TYR A 148 10.82 11.59 7.56
CA TYR A 148 10.72 12.98 8.00
C TYR A 148 10.57 13.13 9.52
N THR A 149 10.15 12.08 10.22
CA THR A 149 10.01 12.11 11.69
C THR A 149 11.18 11.48 12.42
N GLU A 150 11.82 10.44 11.83
CA GLU A 150 12.90 9.66 12.42
C GLU A 150 14.03 9.48 11.39
N HIS A 151 14.58 10.60 10.93
CA HIS A 151 15.53 10.67 9.80
C HIS A 151 16.70 9.68 9.94
N ASP A 152 17.39 9.69 11.07
CA ASP A 152 18.60 8.88 11.27
C ASP A 152 18.29 7.38 11.25
N VAL A 153 17.17 6.99 11.85
CA VAL A 153 16.70 5.60 11.85
C VAL A 153 16.33 5.15 10.44
N TYR A 154 15.63 6.01 9.69
CA TYR A 154 15.25 5.71 8.31
C TYR A 154 16.49 5.44 7.45
N TYR A 155 17.48 6.33 7.48
CA TYR A 155 18.70 6.17 6.68
C TYR A 155 19.57 5.02 7.16
N HIS A 156 19.69 4.79 8.47
CA HIS A 156 20.38 3.62 9.00
C HIS A 156 19.81 2.31 8.43
N ILE A 157 18.49 2.11 8.47
CA ILE A 157 17.85 0.91 7.91
C ILE A 157 18.02 0.84 6.39
N LYS A 158 17.89 1.96 5.69
CA LYS A 158 18.06 2.05 4.24
C LYS A 158 19.46 1.64 3.81
N ASP A 159 20.50 2.12 4.51
CA ASP A 159 21.89 1.82 4.19
C ASP A 159 22.19 0.34 4.47
N LYS A 160 21.73 -0.20 5.58
CA LYS A 160 21.82 -1.64 5.89
C LYS A 160 21.10 -2.52 4.84
N LEU A 161 19.95 -2.10 4.35
CA LEU A 161 19.27 -2.80 3.25
C LEU A 161 20.08 -2.75 1.95
N ASN A 162 20.76 -1.64 1.65
CA ASN A 162 21.60 -1.51 0.46
C ASN A 162 22.87 -2.38 0.59
N GLU A 163 23.55 -2.35 1.72
CA GLU A 163 24.75 -3.16 2.00
C GLU A 163 24.46 -4.66 1.86
N THR A 164 23.32 -5.12 2.32
CA THR A 164 22.94 -6.54 2.30
C THR A 164 22.22 -6.97 1.02
N LYS A 165 22.01 -6.06 0.06
CA LYS A 165 21.19 -6.33 -1.13
C LYS A 165 21.68 -7.54 -1.93
N ALA A 166 22.94 -7.56 -2.29
CA ALA A 166 23.51 -8.62 -3.15
C ALA A 166 23.41 -10.02 -2.50
N SER A 167 23.73 -10.13 -1.20
CA SER A 167 23.61 -11.40 -0.47
C SER A 167 22.15 -11.84 -0.32
N ARG A 168 21.24 -10.89 -0.09
CA ARG A 168 19.81 -11.14 0.00
C ARG A 168 19.21 -11.59 -1.34
N ASP A 169 19.58 -10.94 -2.44
CA ASP A 169 19.11 -11.31 -3.78
C ASP A 169 19.61 -12.71 -4.18
N LYS A 170 20.88 -13.05 -3.85
CA LYS A 170 21.42 -14.40 -4.03
C LYS A 170 20.64 -15.45 -3.22
N TYR A 171 20.35 -15.16 -1.95
CA TYR A 171 19.56 -16.05 -1.10
C TYR A 171 18.12 -16.25 -1.64
N ILE A 172 17.46 -15.17 -2.07
CA ILE A 172 16.12 -15.22 -2.67
C ILE A 172 16.13 -16.08 -3.93
N ALA A 173 17.11 -15.94 -4.81
CA ALA A 173 17.25 -16.75 -6.01
C ALA A 173 17.40 -18.23 -5.66
N ALA A 174 18.29 -18.59 -4.74
CA ALA A 174 18.52 -19.96 -4.30
C ALA A 174 17.27 -20.60 -3.62
N PHE A 175 16.43 -19.78 -2.95
CA PHE A 175 15.18 -20.25 -2.39
C PHE A 175 14.10 -20.46 -3.45
N ILE A 176 14.01 -19.55 -4.44
CA ILE A 176 12.98 -19.58 -5.49
C ILE A 176 13.20 -20.71 -6.48
N GLU A 177 14.43 -20.92 -6.94
CA GLU A 177 14.78 -21.85 -8.04
C GLU A 177 14.19 -23.25 -7.86
N PRO A 178 14.37 -23.97 -6.73
CA PRO A 178 13.84 -25.32 -6.56
C PRO A 178 12.31 -25.36 -6.49
N ILE A 179 11.67 -24.32 -5.91
CA ILE A 179 10.20 -24.21 -5.86
C ILE A 179 9.66 -24.01 -7.27
N GLN A 180 10.29 -23.14 -8.05
CA GLN A 180 9.90 -22.84 -9.41
C GLN A 180 9.84 -24.13 -10.26
N HIS A 181 10.88 -24.96 -10.22
CA HIS A 181 10.90 -26.25 -10.91
C HIS A 181 9.73 -27.16 -10.52
N LYS A 182 9.44 -27.26 -9.22
CA LYS A 182 8.32 -28.07 -8.74
C LYS A 182 6.96 -27.57 -9.17
N LEU A 183 6.76 -26.26 -9.22
CA LEU A 183 5.52 -25.66 -9.70
C LEU A 183 5.36 -25.82 -11.22
N GLU A 184 6.45 -25.73 -11.99
CA GLU A 184 6.48 -26.00 -13.44
C GLU A 184 6.16 -27.48 -13.74
N GLU A 185 6.77 -28.43 -12.99
CA GLU A 185 6.45 -29.87 -13.08
C GLU A 185 4.97 -30.16 -12.78
N ALA A 186 4.36 -29.39 -11.88
CA ALA A 186 2.94 -29.49 -11.54
C ALA A 186 2.01 -28.85 -12.60
N GLY A 187 2.57 -28.22 -13.65
CA GLY A 187 1.80 -27.58 -14.73
C GLY A 187 1.10 -26.29 -14.35
N LEU A 188 1.51 -25.65 -13.24
CA LEU A 188 0.93 -24.40 -12.77
C LEU A 188 1.45 -23.20 -13.57
N LYS A 189 0.59 -22.19 -13.78
CA LYS A 189 0.99 -20.89 -14.33
C LYS A 189 1.16 -19.89 -13.18
N PHE A 190 2.34 -19.34 -13.04
CA PHE A 190 2.67 -18.49 -11.90
C PHE A 190 3.79 -17.49 -12.19
N HIS A 191 3.90 -16.50 -11.31
CA HIS A 191 5.04 -15.61 -11.21
C HIS A 191 5.58 -15.63 -9.78
N MET A 192 6.90 -15.71 -9.63
CA MET A 192 7.56 -15.65 -8.31
C MET A 192 8.42 -14.41 -8.21
N LYS A 193 8.38 -13.74 -7.05
CA LYS A 193 9.28 -12.62 -6.75
C LYS A 193 9.57 -12.49 -5.26
N GLY A 194 10.79 -12.07 -4.96
CA GLY A 194 11.14 -11.55 -3.63
C GLY A 194 10.56 -10.15 -3.44
N ARG A 195 9.97 -9.91 -2.28
CA ARG A 195 9.49 -8.59 -1.85
C ARG A 195 10.21 -8.17 -0.58
N THR A 196 11.08 -7.19 -0.66
CA THR A 196 11.67 -6.58 0.54
C THR A 196 10.60 -5.83 1.32
N LYS A 197 10.60 -5.96 2.64
CA LYS A 197 9.67 -5.23 3.51
C LYS A 197 10.02 -3.75 3.53
N SER A 198 9.02 -2.89 3.74
CA SER A 198 9.21 -1.45 3.86
C SER A 198 10.10 -1.12 5.07
N ILE A 199 10.80 0.00 5.00
CA ILE A 199 11.70 0.47 6.06
C ILE A 199 10.93 0.64 7.37
N HIS A 200 9.73 1.23 7.29
CA HIS A 200 8.84 1.37 8.45
C HIS A 200 8.46 0.00 9.06
N SER A 201 8.14 -1.01 8.24
CA SER A 201 7.80 -2.35 8.73
C SER A 201 8.98 -3.01 9.44
N ILE A 202 10.22 -2.80 8.94
CA ILE A 202 11.43 -3.27 9.60
C ILE A 202 11.64 -2.55 10.92
N TYR A 203 11.50 -1.23 10.95
CA TYR A 203 11.61 -0.42 12.16
C TYR A 203 10.62 -0.85 13.25
N GLN A 204 9.34 -1.07 12.89
CA GLN A 204 8.33 -1.56 13.83
C GLN A 204 8.70 -2.93 14.42
N LYS A 205 9.34 -3.81 13.64
CA LYS A 205 9.83 -5.11 14.14
C LYS A 205 11.02 -4.94 15.08
N MET A 206 11.98 -4.10 14.73
CA MET A 206 13.11 -3.78 15.61
C MET A 206 12.60 -3.27 16.97
N LYS A 207 11.62 -2.36 16.97
CA LYS A 207 10.98 -1.86 18.21
C LYS A 207 10.26 -2.95 18.99
N LYS A 208 9.41 -3.73 18.32
CA LYS A 208 8.62 -4.79 18.96
C LYS A 208 9.48 -5.92 19.53
N GLN A 209 10.53 -6.31 18.81
CA GLN A 209 11.44 -7.39 19.19
C GLN A 209 12.61 -6.90 20.06
N LYS A 210 12.76 -5.58 20.23
CA LYS A 210 13.87 -4.92 20.94
C LYS A 210 15.23 -5.41 20.44
N CYS A 211 15.39 -5.51 19.13
CA CYS A 211 16.60 -5.99 18.47
C CYS A 211 17.13 -4.98 17.46
N PRO A 212 18.47 -5.00 17.15
CA PRO A 212 19.01 -4.23 16.05
C PRO A 212 18.56 -4.77 14.69
N PHE A 213 18.94 -4.11 13.60
CA PHE A 213 18.58 -4.51 12.23
C PHE A 213 18.96 -5.97 11.94
N GLU A 214 20.15 -6.39 12.36
CA GLU A 214 20.69 -7.74 12.17
C GLU A 214 19.85 -8.83 12.88
N GLY A 215 19.06 -8.47 13.88
CA GLY A 215 18.14 -9.36 14.59
C GLY A 215 16.79 -9.54 13.89
N VAL A 216 16.53 -8.82 12.80
CA VAL A 216 15.29 -8.96 12.03
C VAL A 216 15.46 -10.01 10.94
N TYR A 217 15.00 -11.23 11.18
CA TYR A 217 15.19 -12.36 10.25
C TYR A 217 14.32 -12.32 9.00
N ASP A 218 13.14 -11.71 9.04
CA ASP A 218 12.17 -11.69 7.94
C ASP A 218 12.16 -10.33 7.20
N LEU A 219 13.31 -9.94 6.66
CA LEU A 219 13.49 -8.71 5.89
C LEU A 219 12.76 -8.71 4.53
N PHE A 220 12.41 -9.89 4.03
CA PHE A 220 11.70 -10.08 2.76
C PHE A 220 10.66 -11.18 2.88
N ALA A 221 9.77 -11.24 1.91
CA ALA A 221 8.83 -12.32 1.68
C ALA A 221 8.96 -12.80 0.23
N ILE A 222 8.71 -14.08 0.00
CA ILE A 222 8.55 -14.62 -1.35
C ILE A 222 7.07 -14.59 -1.70
N ARG A 223 6.75 -14.01 -2.84
CA ARG A 223 5.39 -13.96 -3.35
C ARG A 223 5.28 -14.89 -4.55
N ILE A 224 4.33 -15.84 -4.46
CA ILE A 224 3.94 -16.74 -5.54
C ILE A 224 2.57 -16.30 -6.01
N ILE A 225 2.49 -15.81 -7.24
CA ILE A 225 1.28 -15.24 -7.83
C ILE A 225 0.82 -16.21 -8.91
N LEU A 226 -0.34 -16.80 -8.74
CA LEU A 226 -0.93 -17.76 -9.67
C LEU A 226 -1.78 -17.04 -10.71
N ASP A 227 -1.67 -17.49 -11.96
CA ASP A 227 -2.55 -17.12 -13.08
C ASP A 227 -3.61 -18.22 -13.23
N SER A 228 -4.44 -18.37 -12.21
CA SER A 228 -5.47 -19.42 -12.11
C SER A 228 -6.82 -18.91 -12.58
N PRO A 229 -7.63 -19.77 -13.23
CA PRO A 229 -9.06 -19.52 -13.38
C PRO A 229 -9.75 -19.42 -12.02
N VAL A 230 -10.78 -18.60 -11.93
CA VAL A 230 -11.50 -18.31 -10.66
C VAL A 230 -11.98 -19.58 -9.94
N ASP A 231 -12.47 -20.56 -10.71
CA ASP A 231 -12.98 -21.84 -10.20
C ASP A 231 -11.90 -22.77 -9.63
N LYS A 232 -10.62 -22.58 -10.00
CA LYS A 232 -9.47 -23.38 -9.55
C LYS A 232 -8.55 -22.67 -8.57
N GLU A 233 -8.71 -21.39 -8.42
CA GLU A 233 -7.82 -20.51 -7.64
C GLU A 233 -7.52 -21.06 -6.25
N LYS A 234 -8.55 -21.39 -5.49
CA LYS A 234 -8.40 -21.90 -4.12
C LYS A 234 -7.65 -23.24 -4.10
N GLN A 235 -8.00 -24.13 -5.02
CA GLN A 235 -7.35 -25.45 -5.14
C GLN A 235 -5.87 -25.31 -5.49
N GLU A 236 -5.54 -24.48 -6.47
CA GLU A 236 -4.15 -24.29 -6.91
C GLU A 236 -3.30 -23.59 -5.85
N CYS A 237 -3.86 -22.62 -5.09
CA CYS A 237 -3.16 -22.02 -3.97
C CYS A 237 -2.80 -23.05 -2.88
N TRP A 238 -3.71 -23.98 -2.54
CA TRP A 238 -3.43 -25.06 -1.59
C TRP A 238 -2.46 -26.08 -2.17
N GLN A 239 -2.48 -26.34 -3.46
CA GLN A 239 -1.49 -27.20 -4.11
C GLN A 239 -0.09 -26.58 -4.01
N VAL A 240 0.06 -25.29 -4.26
CA VAL A 240 1.34 -24.56 -4.06
C VAL A 240 1.79 -24.64 -2.60
N TYR A 241 0.87 -24.46 -1.65
CA TYR A 241 1.20 -24.60 -0.22
C TYR A 241 1.76 -25.99 0.08
N SER A 242 1.13 -27.05 -0.42
CA SER A 242 1.61 -28.42 -0.25
C SER A 242 3.01 -28.61 -0.82
N ILE A 243 3.26 -28.16 -2.07
CA ILE A 243 4.57 -28.25 -2.72
C ILE A 243 5.66 -27.53 -1.90
N VAL A 244 5.38 -26.31 -1.45
CA VAL A 244 6.35 -25.53 -0.66
C VAL A 244 6.65 -26.19 0.69
N THR A 245 5.63 -26.76 1.35
CA THR A 245 5.78 -27.38 2.67
C THR A 245 6.33 -28.79 2.62
N ASP A 246 6.28 -29.47 1.49
CA ASP A 246 7.01 -30.71 1.24
C ASP A 246 8.52 -30.46 1.11
N MET A 247 8.91 -29.30 0.57
CA MET A 247 10.32 -28.95 0.38
C MET A 247 10.95 -28.30 1.60
N TYR A 248 10.18 -27.50 2.34
CA TYR A 248 10.65 -26.71 3.46
C TYR A 248 9.72 -26.85 4.68
N MET A 249 10.27 -27.14 5.83
CA MET A 249 9.50 -27.33 7.07
C MET A 249 8.71 -26.07 7.45
N PRO A 250 7.36 -26.15 7.51
CA PRO A 250 6.54 -25.00 7.88
C PRO A 250 6.52 -24.74 9.38
N ASN A 251 6.28 -23.47 9.74
CA ASN A 251 5.91 -23.09 11.11
C ASN A 251 4.37 -23.07 11.24
N PRO A 252 3.75 -24.06 11.92
CA PRO A 252 2.29 -24.18 11.97
C PRO A 252 1.61 -22.96 12.61
N LYS A 253 2.29 -22.29 13.56
CA LYS A 253 1.75 -21.11 14.26
C LYS A 253 1.68 -19.87 13.37
N ARG A 254 2.32 -19.91 12.19
CA ARG A 254 2.42 -18.76 11.27
C ARG A 254 1.63 -18.93 9.97
N LEU A 255 0.81 -19.98 9.86
CA LEU A 255 -0.14 -20.09 8.75
C LEU A 255 -1.27 -19.08 8.93
N ARG A 256 -1.56 -18.35 7.85
CA ARG A 256 -2.70 -17.42 7.74
C ARG A 256 -3.49 -17.79 6.49
N ASP A 257 -4.70 -18.28 6.70
CA ASP A 257 -5.63 -18.67 5.63
C ASP A 257 -6.66 -17.56 5.42
N TRP A 258 -6.36 -16.66 4.49
CA TRP A 258 -7.30 -15.66 4.02
C TRP A 258 -7.98 -16.05 2.71
N LEU A 259 -7.79 -17.29 2.21
CA LEU A 259 -8.58 -17.85 1.13
C LEU A 259 -9.91 -18.39 1.63
N SER A 260 -9.90 -19.03 2.80
CA SER A 260 -11.13 -19.57 3.41
C SER A 260 -11.93 -18.48 4.14
N VAL A 261 -11.24 -17.51 4.73
CA VAL A 261 -11.84 -16.37 5.44
C VAL A 261 -11.14 -15.09 4.95
N PRO A 262 -11.64 -14.46 3.87
CA PRO A 262 -11.07 -13.22 3.33
C PRO A 262 -11.02 -12.10 4.36
N LYS A 263 -10.06 -11.19 4.20
CA LYS A 263 -10.04 -9.97 5.01
C LYS A 263 -11.23 -9.07 4.69
N SER A 264 -11.56 -8.15 5.59
CA SER A 264 -12.68 -7.21 5.44
C SER A 264 -12.60 -6.34 4.17
N ASN A 265 -11.42 -6.21 3.58
CA ASN A 265 -11.18 -5.49 2.32
C ASN A 265 -11.14 -6.41 1.08
N GLY A 266 -11.59 -7.66 1.20
CA GLY A 266 -11.61 -8.62 0.09
C GLY A 266 -10.25 -9.24 -0.26
N TYR A 267 -9.17 -8.98 0.51
CA TYR A 267 -7.87 -9.59 0.23
C TYR A 267 -7.88 -11.08 0.54
N GLU A 268 -7.50 -11.90 -0.44
CA GLU A 268 -7.42 -13.36 -0.36
C GLU A 268 -5.99 -13.84 -0.63
N SER A 269 -5.48 -14.72 0.23
CA SER A 269 -4.15 -15.32 0.10
C SER A 269 -3.89 -16.37 1.17
N LEU A 270 -2.88 -17.23 0.94
CA LEU A 270 -2.25 -18.03 1.99
C LEU A 270 -0.90 -17.41 2.35
N HIS A 271 -0.66 -17.17 3.63
CA HIS A 271 0.66 -16.81 4.12
C HIS A 271 1.18 -17.90 5.04
N THR A 272 2.37 -18.37 4.76
CA THR A 272 3.09 -19.33 5.62
C THR A 272 4.51 -18.85 5.86
N THR A 273 5.16 -19.43 6.85
CA THR A 273 6.58 -19.21 7.12
C THR A 273 7.26 -20.56 7.15
N VAL A 274 8.28 -20.74 6.35
CA VAL A 274 9.01 -22.01 6.23
C VAL A 274 10.49 -21.86 6.58
N MET A 275 11.14 -22.95 6.99
CA MET A 275 12.57 -23.01 7.21
C MET A 275 13.27 -23.19 5.86
N GLY A 276 13.85 -22.12 5.33
CA GLY A 276 14.59 -22.13 4.08
C GLY A 276 16.06 -22.57 4.25
N PRO A 277 16.87 -22.41 3.20
CA PRO A 277 18.30 -22.67 3.26
C PRO A 277 18.98 -21.94 4.43
N GLU A 278 20.10 -22.47 4.91
CA GLU A 278 20.87 -21.88 6.01
C GLU A 278 20.08 -21.74 7.34
N GLY A 279 18.94 -22.46 7.51
CA GLY A 279 18.13 -22.39 8.71
C GLY A 279 17.40 -21.06 8.94
N LYS A 280 17.18 -20.27 7.88
CA LYS A 280 16.50 -18.97 7.96
C LYS A 280 14.99 -19.11 7.70
N TRP A 281 14.19 -18.46 8.54
CA TRP A 281 12.74 -18.40 8.32
C TRP A 281 12.39 -17.47 7.17
N VAL A 282 11.61 -17.98 6.19
CA VAL A 282 11.15 -17.26 5.01
C VAL A 282 9.63 -17.20 5.00
N GLU A 283 9.07 -16.00 4.90
CA GLU A 283 7.63 -15.82 4.69
C GLU A 283 7.31 -16.05 3.21
N VAL A 284 6.34 -16.94 2.94
CA VAL A 284 5.82 -17.22 1.60
C VAL A 284 4.37 -16.78 1.55
N GLN A 285 4.05 -15.93 0.55
CA GLN A 285 2.71 -15.41 0.26
C GLN A 285 2.23 -16.01 -1.05
N ILE A 286 1.14 -16.78 -1.00
CA ILE A 286 0.54 -17.46 -2.15
C ILE A 286 -0.80 -16.79 -2.44
N LEU A 287 -0.99 -16.29 -3.64
CA LEU A 287 -2.20 -15.56 -4.04
C LEU A 287 -2.41 -15.65 -5.56
N SER A 288 -3.64 -15.39 -6.00
CA SER A 288 -3.97 -15.29 -7.42
C SER A 288 -3.86 -13.85 -7.93
N LEU A 289 -3.71 -13.70 -9.25
CA LEU A 289 -3.70 -12.40 -9.93
C LEU A 289 -4.96 -11.56 -9.68
N ILE A 290 -6.10 -12.22 -9.42
CA ILE A 290 -7.40 -11.56 -9.23
C ILE A 290 -7.42 -10.71 -7.94
N HIS A 291 -6.55 -11.01 -6.97
CA HIS A 291 -6.51 -10.38 -5.65
C HIS A 291 -5.30 -9.45 -5.43
N ILE A 292 -4.64 -9.03 -6.50
CA ILE A 292 -3.49 -8.10 -6.44
C ILE A 292 -3.98 -6.63 -6.53
#